data_9a3eece2228a7d118114845dedfecd69
#
_entry.id   9a3eece2228a7d118114845dedfecd69
#
_cell.length_a   1.000
_cell.length_b   1.000
_cell.length_c   1.000
_cell.angle_alpha   90.00
_cell.angle_beta   90.00
_cell.angle_gamma   90.00
#
_symmetry.space_group_name_H-M   'P 1'
#
loop_
_entity.id
_entity.type
_entity.pdbx_description
1 polymer ?
#
loop_
_entity_poly.entity_id
_entity_poly.type
_entity_poly.pdbx_seq_one_letter_code
_entity_poly.pdbx_strand_id
1 'polypeptide(L)'
;MINLSLGRGVFESYKLDPLCQAVENAWQHGIVVVVAAGNFGRYQPTDGYATVTSPGNDPYVITVGSMKPMDTATRTDDLIASYSSKGPTLIDHIVKPDIVAPGNLLISTETSNTALYSAEPDNLVPLSYYVYGGSSNPSTSYFTLSGTSMATGVVSGAVADLLQAHPGLTPDQVKARLMKSASKTFPQSSSVYDPAAGLTYTSHYDIFTVGAGYLDLAAALANTDLASGTAMSPTAVYDPNTGNVFLTRDSSSVWDTGKTWAAPSVYGNNVFMTSASNLMWGATTTSGSNLMWGASVLSGSNLMWGAGTSAGFDTIWSNNLMWGAGTSSGSNLMWGAGGANGMNLMWGAGTSTGEN
;
A
#
# COMPACT_ATOMS: atom_id res chain seq x y z
N MET A 1 -9.83 3.79 19.06
CA MET A 1 -9.11 3.75 17.79
C MET A 1 -9.20 5.08 17.05
N ILE A 2 -8.30 5.31 16.08
CA ILE A 2 -8.27 6.49 15.21
C ILE A 2 -8.32 6.01 13.75
N ASN A 3 -9.17 6.64 12.93
CA ASN A 3 -9.21 6.45 11.48
C ASN A 3 -8.59 7.68 10.80
N LEU A 4 -7.58 7.47 9.96
CA LEU A 4 -6.90 8.52 9.20
C LEU A 4 -7.02 8.26 7.70
N SER A 5 -8.14 8.68 7.12
CA SER A 5 -8.37 8.65 5.67
C SER A 5 -7.71 9.84 4.98
N LEU A 6 -6.42 10.04 5.26
CA LEU A 6 -5.61 11.16 4.76
C LEU A 6 -4.18 10.69 4.49
N GLY A 7 -3.42 11.52 3.76
CA GLY A 7 -2.00 11.27 3.54
C GLY A 7 -1.34 12.43 2.81
N ARG A 8 -0.03 12.54 2.99
CA ARG A 8 0.86 13.45 2.24
C ARG A 8 2.02 12.67 1.63
N GLY A 9 2.74 13.26 0.69
CA GLY A 9 3.99 12.70 0.18
C GLY A 9 4.99 12.42 1.30
N VAL A 10 5.81 11.38 1.12
CA VAL A 10 6.89 11.03 2.05
C VAL A 10 8.12 11.85 1.69
N PHE A 11 8.54 12.74 2.57
CA PHE A 11 9.70 13.62 2.36
C PHE A 11 10.86 13.31 3.32
N GLU A 12 10.63 12.50 4.32
CA GLU A 12 11.59 12.13 5.36
C GLU A 12 11.27 10.74 5.91
N SER A 13 12.22 10.16 6.65
CA SER A 13 11.99 8.89 7.35
C SER A 13 10.82 9.03 8.33
N TYR A 14 10.03 7.95 8.49
CA TYR A 14 8.95 7.91 9.48
C TYR A 14 9.44 8.31 10.87
N LYS A 15 10.72 8.05 11.19
CA LYS A 15 11.34 8.39 12.48
C LYS A 15 11.43 9.89 12.72
N LEU A 16 11.42 10.70 11.67
CA LEU A 16 11.53 12.15 11.74
C LEU A 16 10.22 12.85 11.42
N ASP A 17 9.30 12.17 10.72
CA ASP A 17 8.01 12.70 10.30
C ASP A 17 7.09 12.94 11.51
N PRO A 18 6.66 14.20 11.77
CA PRO A 18 5.81 14.51 12.91
C PRO A 18 4.46 13.79 12.90
N LEU A 19 3.90 13.48 11.72
CA LEU A 19 2.66 12.71 11.63
C LEU A 19 2.89 11.26 12.06
N CYS A 20 4.00 10.64 11.61
CA CYS A 20 4.37 9.29 12.03
C CYS A 20 4.63 9.25 13.54
N GLN A 21 5.39 10.20 14.09
CA GLN A 21 5.62 10.28 15.54
C GLN A 21 4.31 10.42 16.34
N ALA A 22 3.34 11.18 15.82
CA ALA A 22 2.05 11.34 16.48
C ALA A 22 1.23 10.04 16.48
N VAL A 23 1.21 9.30 15.38
CA VAL A 23 0.49 8.02 15.29
C VAL A 23 1.20 6.91 16.07
N GLU A 24 2.53 6.89 16.10
CA GLU A 24 3.30 5.99 16.97
C GLU A 24 2.96 6.24 18.44
N ASN A 25 2.95 7.51 18.87
CA ASN A 25 2.59 7.88 20.23
C ASN A 25 1.18 7.38 20.59
N ALA A 26 0.20 7.57 19.71
CA ALA A 26 -1.14 7.03 19.91
C ALA A 26 -1.14 5.51 20.05
N TRP A 27 -0.38 4.81 19.17
CA TRP A 27 -0.24 3.36 19.21
C TRP A 27 0.36 2.85 20.52
N GLN A 28 1.43 3.46 20.98
CA GLN A 28 2.10 3.13 22.25
C GLN A 28 1.21 3.37 23.48
N HIS A 29 0.23 4.28 23.37
CA HIS A 29 -0.78 4.52 24.40
C HIS A 29 -2.03 3.64 24.26
N GLY A 30 -1.97 2.57 23.48
CA GLY A 30 -3.04 1.58 23.37
C GLY A 30 -4.15 1.96 22.39
N ILE A 31 -3.93 2.94 21.51
CA ILE A 31 -4.91 3.39 20.53
C ILE A 31 -4.57 2.76 19.17
N VAL A 32 -5.43 1.90 18.64
CA VAL A 32 -5.29 1.39 17.29
C VAL A 32 -5.44 2.53 16.29
N VAL A 33 -4.48 2.67 15.37
CA VAL A 33 -4.50 3.69 14.32
C VAL A 33 -4.57 2.99 12.96
N VAL A 34 -5.58 3.35 12.15
CA VAL A 34 -5.81 2.81 10.80
C VAL A 34 -5.63 3.94 9.80
N VAL A 35 -4.80 3.74 8.79
CA VAL A 35 -4.36 4.79 7.86
C VAL A 35 -4.52 4.35 6.42
N ALA A 36 -4.93 5.27 5.53
CA ALA A 36 -4.99 5.03 4.09
C ALA A 36 -3.57 4.89 3.48
N ALA A 37 -3.39 3.94 2.58
CA ALA A 37 -2.11 3.77 1.88
C ALA A 37 -1.81 4.91 0.90
N GLY A 38 -2.85 5.57 0.37
CA GLY A 38 -2.75 6.56 -0.69
C GLY A 38 -3.34 6.06 -2.02
N ASN A 39 -3.56 6.98 -2.96
CA ASN A 39 -4.24 6.71 -4.22
C ASN A 39 -3.35 6.98 -5.44
N PHE A 40 -2.05 6.68 -5.34
CA PHE A 40 -1.05 6.90 -6.38
C PHE A 40 -0.62 5.61 -7.10
N GLY A 41 -1.42 4.53 -7.02
CA GLY A 41 -1.13 3.25 -7.66
C GLY A 41 -1.05 3.29 -9.19
N ARG A 42 -1.53 4.37 -9.81
CA ARG A 42 -1.43 4.64 -11.26
C ARG A 42 -0.21 5.49 -11.64
N TYR A 43 0.68 5.75 -10.70
CA TYR A 43 1.91 6.48 -10.97
C TYR A 43 2.83 5.65 -11.88
N GLN A 44 2.82 5.99 -13.17
CA GLN A 44 3.44 5.20 -14.23
C GLN A 44 4.93 4.94 -14.06
N PRO A 45 5.76 5.93 -13.61
CA PRO A 45 7.20 5.70 -13.51
C PRO A 45 7.57 4.50 -12.64
N THR A 46 6.67 4.06 -11.75
CA THR A 46 6.95 2.98 -10.79
C THR A 46 5.85 1.93 -10.73
N ASP A 47 4.89 1.96 -11.66
CA ASP A 47 3.68 1.13 -11.61
C ASP A 47 2.95 1.18 -10.24
N GLY A 48 3.02 2.34 -9.60
CA GLY A 48 2.41 2.61 -8.31
C GLY A 48 3.20 2.11 -7.10
N TYR A 49 4.38 1.54 -7.27
CA TYR A 49 5.24 1.14 -6.15
C TYR A 49 5.94 2.35 -5.52
N ALA A 50 6.32 2.23 -4.24
CA ALA A 50 6.89 3.28 -3.41
C ALA A 50 6.02 4.55 -3.32
N THR A 51 4.71 4.40 -3.42
CA THR A 51 3.75 5.51 -3.41
C THR A 51 2.90 5.58 -2.14
N VAL A 52 3.18 4.74 -1.15
CA VAL A 52 2.51 4.80 0.15
C VAL A 52 2.80 6.14 0.82
N THR A 53 1.75 6.82 1.26
CA THR A 53 1.81 8.17 1.82
C THR A 53 2.07 8.18 3.33
N SER A 54 2.60 9.29 3.86
CA SER A 54 2.68 9.54 5.30
C SER A 54 1.27 9.92 5.84
N PRO A 55 0.84 9.42 7.03
CA PRO A 55 1.57 8.56 7.95
C PRO A 55 1.36 7.05 7.70
N GLY A 56 0.82 6.64 6.57
CA GLY A 56 0.67 5.23 6.19
C GLY A 56 2.01 4.50 5.98
N ASN A 57 3.12 5.23 5.82
CA ASN A 57 4.47 4.67 5.77
C ASN A 57 5.03 4.26 7.14
N ASP A 58 4.33 4.57 8.23
CA ASP A 58 4.75 4.21 9.58
C ASP A 58 4.63 2.70 9.83
N PRO A 59 5.64 2.03 10.43
CA PRO A 59 5.61 0.59 10.64
C PRO A 59 4.61 0.11 11.69
N TYR A 60 4.22 0.94 12.64
CA TYR A 60 3.30 0.57 13.73
C TYR A 60 1.86 0.48 13.24
N VAL A 61 1.36 1.51 12.57
CA VAL A 61 -0.05 1.65 12.20
C VAL A 61 -0.54 0.57 11.22
N ILE A 62 -1.85 0.39 11.14
CA ILE A 62 -2.48 -0.47 10.13
C ILE A 62 -2.70 0.35 8.86
N THR A 63 -1.91 0.09 7.84
CA THR A 63 -2.03 0.76 6.55
C THR A 63 -2.87 -0.05 5.60
N VAL A 64 -3.87 0.58 4.99
CA VAL A 64 -4.91 -0.10 4.22
C VAL A 64 -4.86 0.27 2.75
N GLY A 65 -4.70 -0.75 1.90
CA GLY A 65 -4.89 -0.66 0.45
C GLY A 65 -6.34 -0.94 0.05
N SER A 66 -6.70 -0.62 -1.20
CA SER A 66 -8.08 -0.66 -1.70
C SER A 66 -8.32 -1.80 -2.67
N MET A 67 -9.34 -2.61 -2.40
CA MET A 67 -9.89 -3.59 -3.32
C MET A 67 -11.13 -3.02 -4.03
N LYS A 68 -11.36 -3.50 -5.24
CA LYS A 68 -12.56 -3.29 -6.03
C LYS A 68 -13.45 -4.53 -5.91
N PRO A 69 -14.51 -4.49 -5.09
CA PRO A 69 -15.52 -5.54 -5.12
C PRO A 69 -16.26 -5.50 -6.47
N MET A 70 -16.60 -6.68 -6.98
CA MET A 70 -17.23 -6.81 -8.28
C MET A 70 -18.76 -6.98 -8.19
N ASP A 71 -19.33 -6.46 -7.08
CA ASP A 71 -20.77 -6.56 -6.76
C ASP A 71 -21.27 -8.01 -6.64
N THR A 72 -20.37 -8.93 -6.29
CA THR A 72 -20.67 -10.35 -6.03
C THR A 72 -20.53 -10.66 -4.55
N ALA A 73 -21.08 -11.80 -4.12
CA ALA A 73 -20.94 -12.29 -2.74
C ALA A 73 -19.59 -12.99 -2.48
N THR A 74 -18.80 -13.22 -3.50
CA THR A 74 -17.51 -13.94 -3.42
C THR A 74 -16.35 -12.96 -3.58
N ARG A 75 -15.25 -13.20 -2.86
CA ARG A 75 -14.02 -12.41 -2.99
C ARG A 75 -13.11 -12.89 -4.11
N THR A 76 -13.43 -13.99 -4.77
CA THR A 76 -12.51 -14.62 -5.74
C THR A 76 -12.39 -13.87 -7.06
N ASP A 77 -13.32 -13.00 -7.35
CA ASP A 77 -13.36 -12.11 -8.52
C ASP A 77 -13.00 -10.65 -8.18
N ASP A 78 -12.86 -10.31 -6.89
CA ASP A 78 -12.44 -8.98 -6.46
C ASP A 78 -11.02 -8.67 -6.95
N LEU A 79 -10.81 -7.43 -7.38
CA LEU A 79 -9.54 -6.97 -7.92
C LEU A 79 -8.93 -5.88 -7.04
N ILE A 80 -7.60 -5.79 -7.04
CA ILE A 80 -6.95 -4.62 -6.47
C ILE A 80 -7.36 -3.38 -7.27
N ALA A 81 -7.75 -2.31 -6.57
CA ALA A 81 -8.05 -1.04 -7.22
C ALA A 81 -6.77 -0.46 -7.82
N SER A 82 -6.79 -0.13 -9.11
CA SER A 82 -5.59 0.32 -9.82
C SER A 82 -4.95 1.58 -9.24
N TYR A 83 -5.73 2.38 -8.51
CA TYR A 83 -5.22 3.56 -7.83
C TYR A 83 -4.58 3.27 -6.45
N SER A 84 -4.76 2.08 -5.88
CA SER A 84 -4.21 1.76 -4.55
C SER A 84 -2.69 1.88 -4.56
N SER A 85 -2.15 2.73 -3.68
CA SER A 85 -0.70 2.88 -3.50
C SER A 85 -0.06 1.59 -3.03
N LYS A 86 1.17 1.35 -3.48
CA LYS A 86 1.94 0.13 -3.23
C LYS A 86 3.24 0.46 -2.50
N GLY A 87 3.67 -0.46 -1.64
CA GLY A 87 4.99 -0.41 -1.01
C GLY A 87 6.13 -0.83 -1.96
N PRO A 88 7.32 -1.06 -1.39
CA PRO A 88 7.72 -0.67 -0.03
C PRO A 88 7.67 0.84 0.15
N THR A 89 7.74 1.36 1.39
CA THR A 89 7.73 2.81 1.61
C THR A 89 8.99 3.45 1.03
N LEU A 90 8.85 4.68 0.55
CA LEU A 90 9.84 5.34 -0.30
C LEU A 90 11.25 5.46 0.34
N ILE A 91 11.34 5.76 1.63
CA ILE A 91 12.63 6.02 2.30
C ILE A 91 13.07 4.85 3.18
N ASP A 92 12.14 4.34 3.98
CA ASP A 92 12.48 3.35 5.01
C ASP A 92 12.24 1.90 4.55
N HIS A 93 11.72 1.71 3.35
CA HIS A 93 11.46 0.40 2.74
C HIS A 93 10.60 -0.55 3.58
N ILE A 94 9.68 0.02 4.35
CA ILE A 94 8.73 -0.76 5.14
C ILE A 94 7.74 -1.45 4.20
N VAL A 95 7.42 -2.70 4.49
CA VAL A 95 6.41 -3.47 3.75
C VAL A 95 5.03 -2.90 4.06
N LYS A 96 4.40 -2.31 3.06
CA LYS A 96 3.06 -1.71 3.11
C LYS A 96 2.33 -1.98 1.78
N PRO A 97 0.98 -1.97 1.75
CA PRO A 97 0.08 -1.86 2.89
C PRO A 97 0.17 -3.09 3.81
N ASP A 98 -0.41 -3.02 5.02
CA ASP A 98 -0.50 -4.18 5.91
C ASP A 98 -1.61 -5.13 5.49
N ILE A 99 -2.73 -4.57 5.00
CA ILE A 99 -3.93 -5.30 4.62
C ILE A 99 -4.67 -4.53 3.52
N VAL A 100 -5.49 -5.23 2.73
CA VAL A 100 -6.41 -4.59 1.78
C VAL A 100 -7.87 -4.85 2.18
N ALA A 101 -8.75 -3.91 1.82
CA ALA A 101 -10.17 -3.99 2.10
C ALA A 101 -10.99 -3.35 0.97
N PRO A 102 -12.32 -3.57 0.88
CA PRO A 102 -13.17 -2.89 -0.08
C PRO A 102 -13.03 -1.37 0.03
N GLY A 103 -12.80 -0.70 -1.10
CA GLY A 103 -12.63 0.76 -1.12
C GLY A 103 -13.05 1.39 -2.44
N ASN A 104 -13.61 0.62 -3.37
CA ASN A 104 -14.05 1.14 -4.67
C ASN A 104 -15.57 1.16 -4.74
N LEU A 105 -16.14 2.30 -5.12
CA LEU A 105 -17.58 2.55 -5.24
C LEU A 105 -18.36 2.25 -3.95
N LEU A 106 -17.78 2.57 -2.79
CA LEU A 106 -18.47 2.39 -1.51
C LEU A 106 -19.52 3.48 -1.27
N ILE A 107 -20.70 3.03 -0.92
CA ILE A 107 -21.81 3.91 -0.54
C ILE A 107 -21.74 4.18 0.97
N SER A 108 -21.82 5.45 1.35
CA SER A 108 -21.87 5.89 2.73
C SER A 108 -22.81 7.09 2.88
N THR A 109 -23.03 7.50 4.11
CA THR A 109 -23.90 8.64 4.43
C THR A 109 -23.24 9.96 4.05
N GLU A 110 -24.03 10.87 3.51
CA GLU A 110 -23.62 12.24 3.15
C GLU A 110 -24.76 13.21 3.51
N THR A 111 -24.43 14.49 3.67
CA THR A 111 -25.45 15.51 3.89
C THR A 111 -25.48 16.51 2.73
N SER A 112 -26.69 16.99 2.41
CA SER A 112 -26.94 17.88 1.25
C SER A 112 -26.27 19.26 1.34
N ASN A 113 -25.65 19.62 2.47
CA ASN A 113 -25.07 20.94 2.70
C ASN A 113 -23.53 20.92 2.67
N THR A 114 -22.91 19.87 2.19
CA THR A 114 -21.45 19.78 2.09
C THR A 114 -20.94 20.27 0.74
N ALA A 115 -19.68 20.70 0.72
CA ALA A 115 -19.00 21.05 -0.53
C ALA A 115 -18.91 19.85 -1.50
N LEU A 116 -18.69 18.64 -0.95
CA LEU A 116 -18.59 17.41 -1.72
C LEU A 116 -19.91 17.09 -2.43
N TYR A 117 -21.03 17.19 -1.71
CA TYR A 117 -22.38 17.01 -2.27
C TYR A 117 -22.63 17.90 -3.49
N SER A 118 -22.18 19.16 -3.42
CA SER A 118 -22.40 20.14 -4.48
C SER A 118 -21.40 19.99 -5.65
N ALA A 119 -20.17 19.55 -5.35
CA ALA A 119 -19.10 19.46 -6.35
C ALA A 119 -19.21 18.21 -7.22
N GLU A 120 -19.73 17.10 -6.66
CA GLU A 120 -19.73 15.79 -7.31
C GLU A 120 -21.15 15.18 -7.37
N PRO A 121 -22.10 15.82 -8.05
CA PRO A 121 -23.50 15.37 -8.07
C PRO A 121 -23.71 13.98 -8.67
N ASP A 122 -22.81 13.54 -9.56
CA ASP A 122 -22.87 12.23 -10.21
C ASP A 122 -22.58 11.08 -9.23
N ASN A 123 -22.00 11.38 -8.08
CA ASN A 123 -21.73 10.40 -7.02
C ASN A 123 -22.90 10.19 -6.06
N LEU A 124 -23.99 10.96 -6.23
CA LEU A 124 -25.19 10.82 -5.41
C LEU A 124 -25.96 9.54 -5.78
N VAL A 125 -26.28 8.74 -4.79
CA VAL A 125 -26.99 7.48 -4.97
C VAL A 125 -28.44 7.76 -5.34
N PRO A 126 -29.01 7.20 -6.43
CA PRO A 126 -30.40 7.39 -6.79
C PRO A 126 -31.36 6.78 -5.73
N LEU A 127 -32.48 7.42 -5.47
CA LEU A 127 -33.50 6.90 -4.54
C LEU A 127 -33.97 5.50 -4.91
N SER A 128 -34.06 5.21 -6.22
CA SER A 128 -34.45 3.89 -6.73
C SER A 128 -33.50 2.75 -6.31
N TYR A 129 -32.29 3.08 -5.86
CA TYR A 129 -31.30 2.08 -5.42
C TYR A 129 -31.67 1.45 -4.07
N TYR A 130 -32.28 2.19 -3.18
CA TYR A 130 -32.55 1.74 -1.81
C TYR A 130 -33.99 1.99 -1.32
N VAL A 131 -34.82 2.64 -2.13
CA VAL A 131 -36.26 2.83 -1.86
C VAL A 131 -37.07 2.07 -2.89
N TYR A 132 -37.85 1.10 -2.46
CA TYR A 132 -38.76 0.36 -3.37
C TYR A 132 -39.76 1.32 -4.05
N GLY A 133 -39.77 1.29 -5.40
CA GLY A 133 -40.57 2.24 -6.19
C GLY A 133 -40.01 3.67 -6.20
N GLY A 134 -38.78 3.89 -5.68
CA GLY A 134 -38.11 5.18 -5.70
C GLY A 134 -37.80 5.67 -7.12
N SER A 135 -37.71 6.99 -7.26
CA SER A 135 -37.33 7.64 -8.54
C SER A 135 -35.82 7.60 -8.80
N SER A 136 -35.43 7.98 -9.99
CA SER A 136 -34.01 8.20 -10.35
C SER A 136 -33.41 9.50 -9.75
N ASN A 137 -34.19 10.26 -8.97
CA ASN A 137 -33.69 11.45 -8.32
C ASN A 137 -32.53 11.11 -7.36
N PRO A 138 -31.52 11.99 -7.25
CA PRO A 138 -30.41 11.77 -6.35
C PRO A 138 -30.85 11.77 -4.89
N SER A 139 -30.20 10.96 -4.09
CA SER A 139 -30.33 10.96 -2.63
C SER A 139 -29.81 12.26 -2.03
N THR A 140 -30.40 12.66 -0.90
CA THR A 140 -29.85 13.71 -0.03
C THR A 140 -29.05 13.13 1.13
N SER A 141 -28.86 11.82 1.16
CA SER A 141 -28.35 11.10 2.35
C SER A 141 -27.23 10.10 2.02
N TYR A 142 -27.07 9.71 0.76
CA TYR A 142 -26.10 8.69 0.37
C TYR A 142 -25.26 9.12 -0.83
N PHE A 143 -23.97 8.80 -0.74
CA PHE A 143 -22.95 9.20 -1.69
C PHE A 143 -21.98 8.06 -1.94
N THR A 144 -21.48 7.92 -3.17
CA THR A 144 -20.54 6.88 -3.57
C THR A 144 -19.15 7.46 -3.69
N LEU A 145 -18.17 6.86 -3.04
CA LEU A 145 -16.76 7.25 -3.12
C LEU A 145 -15.86 6.04 -3.37
N SER A 146 -14.69 6.33 -3.97
CA SER A 146 -13.62 5.36 -4.18
C SER A 146 -12.30 5.90 -3.61
N GLY A 147 -11.53 5.03 -2.97
CA GLY A 147 -10.21 5.38 -2.43
C GLY A 147 -9.76 4.45 -1.32
N THR A 148 -8.48 4.43 -1.05
CA THR A 148 -7.93 3.79 0.16
C THR A 148 -8.49 4.41 1.44
N SER A 149 -8.99 5.66 1.35
CA SER A 149 -9.73 6.33 2.42
C SER A 149 -10.99 5.57 2.83
N MET A 150 -11.75 5.02 1.87
CA MET A 150 -12.96 4.22 2.11
C MET A 150 -12.60 2.86 2.67
N ALA A 151 -11.58 2.21 2.12
CA ALA A 151 -11.05 0.94 2.63
C ALA A 151 -10.58 1.07 4.10
N THR A 152 -9.97 2.20 4.45
CA THR A 152 -9.56 2.52 5.84
C THR A 152 -10.76 2.57 6.78
N GLY A 153 -11.86 3.16 6.35
CA GLY A 153 -13.13 3.17 7.10
C GLY A 153 -13.68 1.77 7.36
N VAL A 154 -13.62 0.89 6.34
CA VAL A 154 -14.05 -0.52 6.49
C VAL A 154 -13.18 -1.27 7.50
N VAL A 155 -11.84 -1.12 7.42
CA VAL A 155 -10.93 -1.74 8.41
C VAL A 155 -11.13 -1.14 9.80
N SER A 156 -11.40 0.15 9.90
CA SER A 156 -11.72 0.79 11.19
C SER A 156 -12.99 0.18 11.82
N GLY A 157 -14.04 -0.06 11.02
CA GLY A 157 -15.22 -0.78 11.48
C GLY A 157 -14.87 -2.19 11.99
N ALA A 158 -14.08 -2.94 11.24
CA ALA A 158 -13.61 -4.26 11.65
C ALA A 158 -12.78 -4.23 12.95
N VAL A 159 -11.95 -3.21 13.15
CA VAL A 159 -11.22 -2.98 14.41
C VAL A 159 -12.18 -2.71 15.57
N ALA A 160 -13.23 -1.92 15.35
CA ALA A 160 -14.22 -1.63 16.39
C ALA A 160 -14.95 -2.89 16.83
N ASP A 161 -15.41 -3.71 15.88
CA ASP A 161 -16.07 -4.98 16.16
C ASP A 161 -15.13 -5.96 16.89
N LEU A 162 -13.87 -6.02 16.47
CA LEU A 162 -12.87 -6.87 17.10
C LEU A 162 -12.58 -6.45 18.56
N LEU A 163 -12.45 -5.14 18.81
CA LEU A 163 -12.25 -4.59 20.15
C LEU A 163 -13.51 -4.73 21.03
N GLN A 164 -14.70 -4.67 20.44
CA GLN A 164 -15.95 -4.96 21.15
C GLN A 164 -16.00 -6.42 21.60
N ALA A 165 -15.66 -7.35 20.71
CA ALA A 165 -15.64 -8.77 21.02
C ALA A 165 -14.50 -9.16 21.97
N HIS A 166 -13.37 -8.47 21.92
CA HIS A 166 -12.15 -8.74 22.67
C HIS A 166 -11.51 -7.46 23.23
N PRO A 167 -12.09 -6.83 24.29
CA PRO A 167 -11.69 -5.52 24.78
C PRO A 167 -10.25 -5.44 25.35
N GLY A 168 -9.62 -6.59 25.61
CA GLY A 168 -8.27 -6.66 26.18
C GLY A 168 -7.15 -6.72 25.13
N LEU A 169 -7.46 -6.67 23.83
CA LEU A 169 -6.43 -6.71 22.80
C LEU A 169 -5.63 -5.40 22.74
N THR A 170 -4.31 -5.55 22.68
CA THR A 170 -3.41 -4.42 22.37
C THR A 170 -3.47 -4.06 20.89
N PRO A 171 -3.02 -2.85 20.48
CA PRO A 171 -2.94 -2.49 19.08
C PRO A 171 -2.16 -3.50 18.23
N ASP A 172 -1.03 -3.99 18.74
CA ASP A 172 -0.22 -5.02 18.06
C ASP A 172 -0.98 -6.33 17.88
N GLN A 173 -1.74 -6.75 18.88
CA GLN A 173 -2.56 -7.97 18.79
C GLN A 173 -3.72 -7.81 17.81
N VAL A 174 -4.34 -6.62 17.72
CA VAL A 174 -5.36 -6.31 16.74
C VAL A 174 -4.79 -6.38 15.33
N LYS A 175 -3.68 -5.66 15.07
CA LYS A 175 -2.99 -5.68 13.77
C LYS A 175 -2.59 -7.10 13.37
N ALA A 176 -1.91 -7.81 14.26
CA ALA A 176 -1.46 -9.18 14.02
C ALA A 176 -2.63 -10.13 13.70
N ARG A 177 -3.75 -10.02 14.42
CA ARG A 177 -4.93 -10.85 14.23
C ARG A 177 -5.61 -10.59 12.89
N LEU A 178 -5.81 -9.32 12.51
CA LEU A 178 -6.37 -8.95 11.22
C LEU A 178 -5.50 -9.44 10.07
N MET A 179 -4.18 -9.24 10.15
CA MET A 179 -3.24 -9.66 9.11
C MET A 179 -3.16 -11.20 9.00
N LYS A 180 -3.16 -11.92 10.12
CA LYS A 180 -3.15 -13.38 10.13
C LYS A 180 -4.39 -13.98 9.50
N SER A 181 -5.56 -13.48 9.86
CA SER A 181 -6.86 -13.99 9.41
C SER A 181 -7.24 -13.52 7.99
N ALA A 182 -6.55 -12.54 7.44
CA ALA A 182 -6.80 -12.03 6.10
C ALA A 182 -6.76 -13.14 5.05
N SER A 183 -7.69 -13.09 4.08
CA SER A 183 -7.72 -14.03 2.95
C SER A 183 -6.47 -13.87 2.10
N LYS A 184 -5.84 -14.98 1.73
CA LYS A 184 -4.60 -15.04 0.94
C LYS A 184 -4.86 -15.45 -0.53
N THR A 185 -6.13 -15.58 -0.92
CA THR A 185 -6.50 -16.06 -2.26
C THR A 185 -6.66 -14.88 -3.20
N PHE A 186 -5.73 -14.77 -4.14
CA PHE A 186 -5.71 -13.73 -5.18
C PHE A 186 -5.32 -14.31 -6.53
N PRO A 187 -5.68 -13.65 -7.64
CA PRO A 187 -5.05 -13.91 -8.93
C PRO A 187 -3.57 -13.49 -8.89
N GLN A 188 -2.77 -13.91 -9.86
CA GLN A 188 -1.36 -13.50 -9.95
C GLN A 188 -1.22 -12.01 -10.32
N SER A 189 -2.09 -11.55 -11.19
CA SER A 189 -2.15 -10.15 -11.64
C SER A 189 -3.55 -9.81 -12.11
N SER A 190 -3.83 -8.51 -12.17
CA SER A 190 -5.01 -7.96 -12.83
C SER A 190 -4.65 -6.73 -13.64
N SER A 191 -5.44 -6.44 -14.67
CA SER A 191 -5.25 -5.27 -15.52
C SER A 191 -6.56 -4.50 -15.65
N VAL A 192 -6.47 -3.19 -15.56
CA VAL A 192 -7.60 -2.27 -15.70
C VAL A 192 -7.28 -1.25 -16.79
N TYR A 193 -8.12 -1.17 -17.82
CA TYR A 193 -8.03 -0.13 -18.82
C TYR A 193 -8.75 1.13 -18.36
N ASP A 194 -8.06 2.26 -18.44
CA ASP A 194 -8.63 3.59 -18.16
C ASP A 194 -8.86 4.30 -19.49
N PRO A 195 -10.12 4.45 -19.92
CA PRO A 195 -10.43 5.08 -21.21
C PRO A 195 -10.12 6.58 -21.23
N ALA A 196 -10.12 7.25 -20.09
CA ALA A 196 -9.81 8.69 -20.01
C ALA A 196 -8.33 8.95 -20.23
N ALA A 197 -7.47 8.07 -19.70
CA ALA A 197 -6.02 8.16 -19.90
C ALA A 197 -5.54 7.41 -21.16
N GLY A 198 -6.34 6.52 -21.72
CA GLY A 198 -5.95 5.63 -22.82
C GLY A 198 -4.92 4.58 -22.42
N LEU A 199 -4.85 4.24 -21.14
CA LEU A 199 -3.79 3.44 -20.56
C LEU A 199 -4.34 2.19 -19.87
N THR A 200 -3.54 1.13 -19.87
CA THR A 200 -3.82 -0.08 -19.10
C THR A 200 -2.87 -0.15 -17.90
N TYR A 201 -3.43 -0.27 -16.70
CA TYR A 201 -2.68 -0.44 -15.47
C TYR A 201 -2.71 -1.90 -15.05
N THR A 202 -1.53 -2.51 -14.94
CA THR A 202 -1.38 -3.90 -14.46
C THR A 202 -0.87 -3.89 -13.04
N SER A 203 -1.50 -4.67 -12.17
CA SER A 203 -1.07 -4.85 -10.78
C SER A 203 -0.75 -6.31 -10.53
N HIS A 204 0.41 -6.57 -9.93
CA HIS A 204 0.80 -7.88 -9.40
C HIS A 204 0.41 -7.98 -7.93
N TYR A 205 -0.09 -9.15 -7.51
CA TYR A 205 -0.57 -9.36 -6.13
C TYR A 205 0.56 -9.89 -5.27
N ASP A 206 1.48 -9.01 -4.93
CA ASP A 206 2.61 -9.26 -4.04
C ASP A 206 2.40 -8.61 -2.66
N ILE A 207 3.36 -8.79 -1.76
CA ILE A 207 3.30 -8.24 -0.39
C ILE A 207 3.28 -6.72 -0.35
N PHE A 208 3.71 -6.03 -1.41
CA PHE A 208 3.69 -4.57 -1.50
C PHE A 208 2.38 -4.04 -2.09
N THR A 209 1.60 -4.91 -2.69
CA THR A 209 0.30 -4.58 -3.27
C THR A 209 -0.84 -4.95 -2.33
N VAL A 210 -0.79 -6.12 -1.70
CA VAL A 210 -1.89 -6.65 -0.86
C VAL A 210 -1.50 -6.89 0.60
N GLY A 211 -0.23 -6.69 0.97
CA GLY A 211 0.23 -6.92 2.33
C GLY A 211 0.01 -8.35 2.79
N ALA A 212 -0.61 -8.49 3.95
CA ALA A 212 -0.99 -9.79 4.50
C ALA A 212 -2.25 -10.39 3.84
N GLY A 213 -2.99 -9.63 3.04
CA GLY A 213 -4.14 -10.13 2.32
C GLY A 213 -5.41 -9.29 2.45
N TYR A 214 -6.54 -9.88 2.04
CA TYR A 214 -7.85 -9.23 2.03
C TYR A 214 -8.57 -9.41 3.36
N LEU A 215 -9.07 -8.34 3.94
CA LEU A 215 -9.80 -8.33 5.22
C LEU A 215 -10.85 -9.46 5.29
N ASP A 216 -10.76 -10.25 6.35
CA ASP A 216 -11.76 -11.25 6.73
C ASP A 216 -12.16 -11.05 8.19
N LEU A 217 -13.19 -10.25 8.42
CA LEU A 217 -13.67 -9.94 9.76
C LEU A 217 -14.20 -11.18 10.49
N ALA A 218 -14.90 -12.07 9.78
CA ALA A 218 -15.43 -13.29 10.39
C ALA A 218 -14.30 -14.18 10.89
N ALA A 219 -13.26 -14.37 10.08
CA ALA A 219 -12.07 -15.13 10.49
C ALA A 219 -11.30 -14.42 11.62
N ALA A 220 -11.23 -13.08 11.62
CA ALA A 220 -10.58 -12.32 12.69
C ALA A 220 -11.31 -12.45 14.03
N LEU A 221 -12.65 -12.38 14.02
CA LEU A 221 -13.49 -12.57 15.22
C LEU A 221 -13.41 -14.00 15.76
N ALA A 222 -13.36 -14.99 14.88
CA ALA A 222 -13.21 -16.39 15.26
C ALA A 222 -11.79 -16.76 15.75
N ASN A 223 -10.80 -15.93 15.46
CA ASN A 223 -9.42 -16.18 15.85
C ASN A 223 -9.20 -15.85 17.33
N THR A 224 -8.67 -16.80 18.09
CA THR A 224 -8.38 -16.65 19.53
C THR A 224 -6.89 -16.49 19.83
N ASP A 225 -6.02 -16.50 18.80
CA ASP A 225 -4.59 -16.40 19.01
C ASP A 225 -4.20 -15.04 19.57
N LEU A 226 -3.22 -15.06 20.48
CA LEU A 226 -2.62 -13.85 21.04
C LEU A 226 -1.15 -13.77 20.59
N ALA A 227 -0.88 -12.84 19.70
CA ALA A 227 0.48 -12.55 19.30
C ALA A 227 1.25 -11.90 20.45
N SER A 228 2.51 -12.29 20.62
CA SER A 228 3.43 -11.68 21.60
C SER A 228 4.51 -10.88 20.88
N GLY A 229 4.76 -9.66 21.34
CA GLY A 229 5.73 -8.74 20.75
C GLY A 229 5.07 -7.65 19.92
N THR A 230 5.87 -6.91 19.17
CA THR A 230 5.42 -5.81 18.34
C THR A 230 4.91 -6.31 16.98
N ALA A 231 3.85 -5.68 16.46
CA ALA A 231 3.36 -5.95 15.11
C ALA A 231 3.89 -4.92 14.09
N MET A 232 5.07 -4.38 14.31
CA MET A 232 5.73 -3.49 13.35
C MET A 232 5.88 -4.19 12.00
N SER A 233 5.49 -3.51 10.94
CA SER A 233 5.67 -4.03 9.58
C SER A 233 7.16 -4.25 9.30
N PRO A 234 7.54 -5.34 8.62
CA PRO A 234 8.95 -5.64 8.36
C PRO A 234 9.54 -4.66 7.35
N THR A 235 10.87 -4.59 7.35
CA THR A 235 11.64 -3.81 6.37
C THR A 235 12.14 -4.73 5.26
N ALA A 236 12.03 -4.29 4.03
CA ALA A 236 12.65 -4.93 2.87
C ALA A 236 14.09 -4.45 2.74
N VAL A 237 15.03 -5.39 2.67
CA VAL A 237 16.47 -5.09 2.53
C VAL A 237 17.03 -5.84 1.32
N TYR A 238 17.72 -5.12 0.48
CA TYR A 238 18.43 -5.66 -0.67
C TYR A 238 19.84 -6.09 -0.27
N ASP A 239 20.22 -7.32 -0.62
CA ASP A 239 21.61 -7.81 -0.49
C ASP A 239 22.33 -7.77 -1.84
N PRO A 240 23.29 -6.86 -2.01
CA PRO A 240 24.01 -6.73 -3.27
C PRO A 240 24.92 -7.93 -3.61
N ASN A 241 25.26 -8.78 -2.62
CA ASN A 241 26.10 -9.94 -2.85
C ASN A 241 25.33 -11.12 -3.46
N THR A 242 24.09 -11.30 -3.04
CA THR A 242 23.23 -12.36 -3.54
C THR A 242 22.24 -11.86 -4.57
N GLY A 243 22.04 -10.53 -4.64
CA GLY A 243 21.02 -9.90 -5.44
C GLY A 243 19.58 -10.19 -4.97
N ASN A 244 19.40 -10.71 -3.78
CA ASN A 244 18.08 -11.05 -3.23
C ASN A 244 17.58 -9.94 -2.32
N VAL A 245 16.27 -9.89 -2.14
CA VAL A 245 15.62 -9.08 -1.13
C VAL A 245 15.15 -9.95 0.02
N PHE A 246 15.46 -9.51 1.22
CA PHE A 246 15.04 -10.15 2.45
C PHE A 246 14.10 -9.25 3.22
N LEU A 247 13.18 -9.88 3.95
CA LEU A 247 12.42 -9.17 4.97
C LEU A 247 13.18 -9.27 6.29
N THR A 248 13.58 -8.12 6.82
CA THR A 248 14.18 -8.02 8.14
C THR A 248 13.14 -7.66 9.17
N ARG A 249 13.23 -8.28 10.34
CA ARG A 249 12.32 -8.11 11.46
C ARG A 249 13.13 -8.03 12.74
N ASP A 250 12.65 -7.25 13.68
CA ASP A 250 13.17 -7.30 15.03
C ASP A 250 12.82 -8.64 15.67
N SER A 251 13.70 -9.16 16.54
CA SER A 251 13.46 -10.40 17.30
C SER A 251 12.25 -10.28 18.26
N SER A 252 11.83 -9.07 18.61
CA SER A 252 10.60 -8.80 19.35
C SER A 252 9.34 -8.88 18.48
N SER A 253 9.48 -8.84 17.14
CA SER A 253 8.36 -8.81 16.20
C SER A 253 7.54 -10.10 16.25
N VAL A 254 6.22 -9.97 16.17
CA VAL A 254 5.29 -11.09 16.01
C VAL A 254 5.49 -11.87 14.72
N TRP A 255 6.20 -11.27 13.74
CA TRP A 255 6.51 -11.87 12.43
C TRP A 255 7.79 -12.69 12.42
N ASP A 256 8.55 -12.70 13.51
CA ASP A 256 9.75 -13.53 13.59
C ASP A 256 9.38 -15.01 13.41
N THR A 257 10.13 -15.67 12.53
CA THR A 257 9.89 -17.09 12.18
C THR A 257 10.07 -18.03 13.37
N GLY A 258 10.88 -17.65 14.36
CA GLY A 258 11.07 -18.39 15.60
C GLY A 258 9.94 -18.23 16.62
N LYS A 259 9.07 -17.24 16.43
CA LYS A 259 7.96 -17.00 17.36
C LYS A 259 6.73 -17.82 17.02
N THR A 260 6.16 -18.40 18.06
CA THR A 260 4.84 -19.02 18.02
C THR A 260 3.85 -18.14 18.75
N TRP A 261 2.66 -18.02 18.20
CA TRP A 261 1.58 -17.32 18.86
C TRP A 261 0.89 -18.24 19.87
N ALA A 262 0.22 -17.65 20.79
CA ALA A 262 -0.48 -18.39 21.80
C ALA A 262 -1.44 -19.44 21.30
N ALA A 263 -2.30 -20.04 21.53
CA ALA A 263 -3.10 -21.18 21.08
C ALA A 263 -4.11 -20.80 19.97
N PRO A 264 -4.14 -21.53 18.87
CA PRO A 264 -3.18 -22.56 18.49
C PRO A 264 -1.83 -21.95 18.09
N SER A 265 -0.75 -22.70 18.31
CA SER A 265 0.60 -22.22 17.95
C SER A 265 0.74 -22.02 16.44
N VAL A 266 1.06 -20.83 16.02
CA VAL A 266 1.27 -20.46 14.61
C VAL A 266 2.55 -19.66 14.50
N TYR A 267 3.37 -19.99 13.51
CA TYR A 267 4.58 -19.24 13.22
C TYR A 267 4.24 -17.93 12.54
N GLY A 268 4.90 -16.85 12.95
CA GLY A 268 4.66 -15.51 12.46
C GLY A 268 4.86 -15.33 10.94
N ASN A 269 5.74 -16.14 10.31
CA ASN A 269 6.00 -16.11 8.86
C ASN A 269 4.80 -16.54 8.00
N ASN A 270 3.78 -17.18 8.56
CA ASN A 270 2.59 -17.60 7.82
C ASN A 270 1.62 -16.44 7.54
N VAL A 271 1.91 -15.25 8.03
CA VAL A 271 1.05 -14.06 7.86
C VAL A 271 1.21 -13.43 6.49
N PHE A 272 2.44 -13.36 5.99
CA PHE A 272 2.70 -12.77 4.68
C PHE A 272 2.65 -13.81 3.57
N MET A 273 2.14 -13.39 2.41
CA MET A 273 2.20 -14.20 1.19
C MET A 273 3.64 -14.24 0.67
N THR A 274 4.38 -15.29 1.04
CA THR A 274 5.77 -15.48 0.61
C THR A 274 5.90 -16.41 -0.60
N SER A 275 4.81 -16.82 -1.23
CA SER A 275 4.88 -17.72 -2.38
C SER A 275 5.48 -17.00 -3.61
N ALA A 276 6.57 -17.57 -4.06
CA ALA A 276 7.56 -17.04 -5.01
C ALA A 276 7.11 -16.84 -6.47
N SER A 277 5.83 -16.91 -6.78
CA SER A 277 5.37 -16.82 -8.17
C SER A 277 5.38 -15.39 -8.74
N ASN A 278 5.44 -14.39 -7.88
CA ASN A 278 5.49 -12.98 -8.26
C ASN A 278 6.63 -12.28 -7.53
N LEU A 279 7.85 -12.70 -7.84
CA LEU A 279 9.05 -12.00 -7.40
C LEU A 279 9.18 -10.72 -8.23
N MET A 280 8.77 -9.62 -7.65
CA MET A 280 9.17 -8.28 -8.09
C MET A 280 10.67 -8.03 -7.81
N TRP A 281 11.32 -8.98 -7.16
CA TRP A 281 12.66 -8.90 -6.62
C TRP A 281 13.50 -9.97 -7.28
N GLY A 282 14.13 -9.61 -8.37
CA GLY A 282 15.06 -10.46 -9.06
C GLY A 282 16.48 -9.91 -8.97
N ALA A 283 17.39 -10.75 -8.57
CA ALA A 283 18.80 -10.43 -8.53
C ALA A 283 19.45 -10.43 -9.91
N THR A 284 18.95 -11.25 -10.79
CA THR A 284 19.43 -11.38 -12.15
C THR A 284 18.26 -11.70 -13.07
N THR A 285 17.72 -10.68 -13.67
CA THR A 285 16.83 -10.87 -14.81
C THR A 285 17.52 -10.36 -16.06
N THR A 286 17.49 -11.15 -17.09
CA THR A 286 18.04 -10.76 -18.40
C THR A 286 17.10 -9.83 -19.17
N SER A 287 15.83 -9.82 -18.82
CA SER A 287 14.82 -8.87 -19.33
C SER A 287 13.59 -8.86 -18.43
N GLY A 288 13.08 -7.68 -18.14
CA GLY A 288 11.84 -7.51 -17.37
C GLY A 288 11.21 -6.16 -17.63
N SER A 289 9.87 -6.10 -17.59
CA SER A 289 9.12 -4.87 -17.82
C SER A 289 8.98 -4.03 -16.55
N ASN A 290 8.99 -4.66 -15.37
CA ASN A 290 8.81 -4.01 -14.08
C ASN A 290 9.80 -4.55 -13.07
N LEU A 291 10.83 -3.78 -12.79
CA LEU A 291 11.84 -4.11 -11.80
C LEU A 291 11.86 -3.04 -10.72
N MET A 292 11.62 -3.48 -9.52
CA MET A 292 11.65 -2.58 -8.36
C MET A 292 12.99 -2.54 -7.66
N TRP A 293 13.68 -3.66 -7.60
CA TRP A 293 14.97 -3.77 -6.93
C TRP A 293 15.87 -4.73 -7.68
N GLY A 294 17.01 -4.28 -8.06
CA GLY A 294 18.00 -5.13 -8.69
C GLY A 294 19.35 -4.46 -8.70
N ALA A 295 20.39 -5.19 -8.36
CA ALA A 295 21.78 -4.73 -8.53
C ALA A 295 22.34 -5.04 -9.90
N SER A 296 21.69 -5.89 -10.68
CA SER A 296 22.14 -6.26 -12.02
C SER A 296 20.96 -6.49 -12.93
N VAL A 297 20.61 -5.50 -13.71
CA VAL A 297 19.64 -5.60 -14.79
C VAL A 297 20.35 -5.40 -16.10
N LEU A 298 20.23 -6.35 -17.02
CA LEU A 298 20.80 -6.24 -18.36
C LEU A 298 19.89 -5.48 -19.32
N SER A 299 18.58 -5.51 -19.12
CA SER A 299 17.64 -4.63 -19.81
C SER A 299 16.27 -4.61 -19.12
N GLY A 300 15.64 -3.46 -19.01
CA GLY A 300 14.30 -3.31 -18.43
C GLY A 300 13.70 -1.94 -18.69
N SER A 301 12.40 -1.77 -18.56
CA SER A 301 11.69 -0.53 -18.89
C SER A 301 11.42 0.38 -17.68
N ASN A 302 11.30 -0.15 -16.47
CA ASN A 302 11.01 0.63 -15.26
C ASN A 302 11.87 0.16 -14.09
N LEU A 303 12.72 1.04 -13.57
CA LEU A 303 13.63 0.73 -12.49
C LEU A 303 13.45 1.72 -11.34
N MET A 304 13.25 1.24 -10.14
CA MET A 304 13.07 2.10 -8.96
C MET A 304 14.30 2.27 -8.10
N TRP A 305 15.12 1.24 -7.96
CA TRP A 305 16.29 1.27 -7.08
C TRP A 305 17.48 0.55 -7.70
N GLY A 306 18.62 1.15 -7.62
CA GLY A 306 19.85 0.51 -8.06
C GLY A 306 21.09 1.18 -7.52
N ALA A 307 22.07 0.38 -7.12
CA ALA A 307 23.41 0.81 -6.77
C ALA A 307 24.40 0.12 -7.71
N GLY A 308 24.72 0.74 -8.82
CA GLY A 308 25.72 0.22 -9.75
C GLY A 308 25.52 0.74 -11.16
N THR A 309 26.55 0.62 -11.97
CA THR A 309 26.54 1.02 -13.37
C THR A 309 26.63 -0.23 -14.24
N SER A 310 25.54 -0.54 -14.95
CA SER A 310 25.55 -1.45 -16.09
C SER A 310 24.94 -0.76 -17.30
N ALA A 311 25.33 -1.15 -18.52
CA ALA A 311 24.87 -0.48 -19.74
C ALA A 311 23.33 -0.51 -19.91
N GLY A 312 22.65 -1.57 -19.43
CA GLY A 312 21.21 -1.66 -19.42
C GLY A 312 20.57 -0.77 -18.37
N PHE A 313 21.23 -0.61 -17.26
CA PHE A 313 20.84 0.29 -16.18
C PHE A 313 20.91 1.75 -16.63
N ASP A 314 21.98 2.15 -17.30
CA ASP A 314 22.14 3.51 -17.83
C ASP A 314 21.02 3.88 -18.83
N THR A 315 20.57 2.94 -19.64
CA THR A 315 19.49 3.17 -20.60
C THR A 315 18.13 3.38 -19.92
N ILE A 316 17.88 2.69 -18.81
CA ILE A 316 16.65 2.84 -18.03
C ILE A 316 16.70 4.12 -17.19
N TRP A 317 17.86 4.45 -16.65
CA TRP A 317 18.09 5.70 -15.93
C TRP A 317 17.85 6.92 -16.81
N SER A 318 18.08 6.78 -18.12
CA SER A 318 17.80 7.86 -19.07
C SER A 318 16.32 8.18 -19.26
N ASN A 319 15.41 7.28 -18.88
CA ASN A 319 13.97 7.45 -19.10
C ASN A 319 13.15 7.70 -17.82
N ASN A 320 13.43 7.00 -16.71
CA ASN A 320 12.69 7.19 -15.45
C ASN A 320 13.57 6.85 -14.25
N LEU A 321 14.12 7.87 -13.58
CA LEU A 321 14.99 7.69 -12.42
C LEU A 321 14.33 8.22 -11.16
N MET A 322 14.19 7.38 -10.16
CA MET A 322 13.64 7.79 -8.86
C MET A 322 14.70 7.97 -7.77
N TRP A 323 15.73 7.16 -7.74
CA TRP A 323 16.82 7.24 -6.76
C TRP A 323 18.15 6.82 -7.36
N GLY A 324 19.18 7.62 -7.14
CA GLY A 324 20.51 7.25 -7.57
C GLY A 324 21.57 8.15 -6.98
N ALA A 325 22.70 7.56 -6.60
CA ALA A 325 23.92 8.28 -6.28
C ALA A 325 24.83 8.23 -7.51
N GLY A 326 24.81 9.28 -8.32
CA GLY A 326 25.66 9.34 -9.52
C GLY A 326 25.23 10.42 -10.50
N THR A 327 25.91 10.48 -11.64
CA THR A 327 25.56 11.35 -12.77
C THR A 327 24.69 10.59 -13.76
N SER A 328 23.55 11.15 -14.13
CA SER A 328 22.67 10.56 -15.14
C SER A 328 22.09 11.64 -16.05
N SER A 329 21.75 11.26 -17.26
CA SER A 329 20.98 12.07 -18.20
C SER A 329 19.66 11.39 -18.52
N GLY A 330 18.55 12.04 -18.27
CA GLY A 330 17.22 11.46 -18.49
C GLY A 330 16.07 12.44 -18.49
N SER A 331 14.91 12.01 -18.93
CA SER A 331 13.73 12.86 -19.10
C SER A 331 12.95 13.12 -17.82
N ASN A 332 12.98 12.22 -16.84
CA ASN A 332 12.27 12.35 -15.56
C ASN A 332 13.14 11.91 -14.40
N LEU A 333 13.55 12.87 -13.56
CA LEU A 333 14.38 12.62 -12.39
C LEU A 333 13.65 13.05 -11.13
N MET A 334 13.40 12.16 -10.21
CA MET A 334 12.68 12.48 -8.97
C MET A 334 13.58 12.70 -7.75
N TRP A 335 14.67 11.96 -7.62
CA TRP A 335 15.63 12.13 -6.53
C TRP A 335 17.05 11.74 -6.97
N GLY A 336 18.01 12.59 -6.69
CA GLY A 336 19.39 12.29 -6.97
C GLY A 336 20.37 13.17 -6.19
N ALA A 337 21.43 12.58 -5.66
CA ALA A 337 22.59 13.31 -5.16
C ALA A 337 23.66 13.31 -6.25
N GLY A 338 23.67 14.33 -7.10
CA GLY A 338 24.62 14.44 -8.19
C GLY A 338 24.17 15.41 -9.28
N GLY A 339 25.00 15.65 -10.29
CA GLY A 339 24.65 16.47 -11.45
C GLY A 339 23.74 15.70 -12.41
N ALA A 340 22.60 16.26 -12.78
CA ALA A 340 21.68 15.64 -13.71
C ALA A 340 21.29 16.62 -14.83
N ASN A 341 21.21 16.11 -16.06
CA ASN A 341 20.65 16.81 -17.21
C ASN A 341 19.33 16.14 -17.58
N GLY A 342 18.20 16.76 -17.22
CA GLY A 342 16.88 16.18 -17.48
C GLY A 342 15.79 17.23 -17.64
N MET A 343 14.67 16.85 -18.26
CA MET A 343 13.57 17.78 -18.57
C MET A 343 12.57 17.96 -17.42
N ASN A 344 12.50 17.07 -16.44
CA ASN A 344 11.65 17.20 -15.26
C ASN A 344 12.40 16.76 -14.01
N LEU A 345 12.85 17.74 -13.22
CA LEU A 345 13.51 17.53 -11.95
C LEU A 345 12.56 17.89 -10.82
N MET A 346 12.13 16.94 -10.02
CA MET A 346 11.23 17.22 -8.90
C MET A 346 11.95 17.48 -7.57
N TRP A 347 13.09 16.85 -7.32
CA TRP A 347 13.92 17.11 -6.14
C TRP A 347 15.35 16.65 -6.37
N GLY A 348 16.31 17.53 -6.18
CA GLY A 348 17.74 17.18 -6.27
C GLY A 348 18.60 18.11 -5.45
N ALA A 349 19.58 17.55 -4.75
CA ALA A 349 20.69 18.29 -4.17
C ALA A 349 21.85 18.32 -5.18
N GLY A 350 21.85 19.31 -6.09
CA GLY A 350 22.88 19.47 -7.12
C GLY A 350 22.50 20.49 -8.17
N THR A 351 23.43 20.84 -9.03
CA THR A 351 23.18 21.75 -10.16
C THR A 351 22.49 20.99 -11.30
N SER A 352 21.27 21.39 -11.66
CA SER A 352 20.58 20.90 -12.84
C SER A 352 20.54 21.96 -13.94
N THR A 353 20.70 21.52 -15.19
CA THR A 353 20.50 22.36 -16.40
C THR A 353 19.22 21.96 -17.12
N GLY A 354 18.14 21.74 -16.39
CA GLY A 354 16.82 21.41 -16.94
C GLY A 354 15.87 22.62 -16.90
N GLU A 355 15.01 22.77 -17.92
CA GLU A 355 13.90 23.72 -17.86
C GLU A 355 12.79 23.16 -16.97
N ASN A 356 12.15 24.07 -16.18
CA ASN A 356 11.03 23.78 -15.27
C ASN A 356 9.77 23.32 -16.01
#